data_eda0e210e73a2112df7f392cf650069b
#
_entry.id   eda0e210e73a2112df7f392cf650069b
#
_cell.length_a   1.000
_cell.length_b   1.000
_cell.length_c   1.000
_cell.angle_alpha   90.00
_cell.angle_beta   90.00
_cell.angle_gamma   90.00
#
_symmetry.space_group_name_H-M   'P 1'
#
loop_
_entity.id
_entity.type
_entity.pdbx_description
1 polymer ?
#
loop_
_entity_poly.entity_id
_entity_poly.type
_entity_poly.pdbx_seq_one_letter_code
_entity_poly.pdbx_strand_id
1 'polypeptide(L)'
;NRADIETKVDHSQFEILQQDFERPQDLTAACLSCHNKRDDELMASAHWRWERESELPNGRGTVSIGKKNLINNYCASAESNNGSCMRCHIGYGWKDKTFDFEDPTNLDCLVCHDNTNTYKKRKGGAGMPSTPENATAEFPVPDYNYIAKNVGKPLKENCGFCHFHGGGGNNVKHGDLEEAMLDCSREVDVHMAKAGQDMSCNDCHLTERHNITGRAYSVSSENNNRATCEHCHTSKPHNDKVIDLHNHKVACQTCHIPVYAKVNPTVMYWDWSVAGRTDENGNPITEYDVNHKYSYLSIKGRFVWDDHV
;
A
#
# COMPACT_ATOMS: atom_id res chain seq x y z
N ASN A 1 12.53 -21.94 -0.61
CA ASN A 1 11.36 -22.71 -1.08
C ASN A 1 10.18 -22.40 -0.20
N ARG A 2 9.22 -21.60 -0.72
CA ARG A 2 7.98 -21.19 -0.02
C ARG A 2 6.93 -22.28 0.07
N ALA A 3 7.04 -23.32 -0.73
CA ALA A 3 6.08 -24.41 -0.79
C ALA A 3 5.90 -25.21 0.52
N ASP A 4 6.79 -25.01 1.51
CA ASP A 4 6.85 -25.83 2.71
C ASP A 4 6.56 -25.07 4.01
N ILE A 5 6.01 -23.83 3.95
CA ILE A 5 5.56 -23.18 5.17
C ILE A 5 4.10 -23.57 5.40
N GLU A 6 3.94 -24.77 5.92
CA GLU A 6 2.68 -25.24 6.49
C GLU A 6 2.18 -24.20 7.52
N THR A 7 0.96 -23.71 7.34
CA THR A 7 0.30 -22.93 8.39
C THR A 7 0.15 -23.84 9.60
N LYS A 8 0.83 -23.51 10.69
CA LYS A 8 0.81 -24.35 11.92
C LYS A 8 -0.57 -24.40 12.59
N VAL A 9 -1.51 -23.59 12.14
CA VAL A 9 -2.84 -23.42 12.73
C VAL A 9 -3.88 -23.39 11.63
N ASP A 10 -4.83 -24.31 11.70
CA ASP A 10 -5.98 -24.37 10.81
C ASP A 10 -7.16 -23.59 11.42
N HIS A 11 -7.40 -22.39 10.92
CA HIS A 11 -8.48 -21.50 11.38
C HIS A 11 -9.87 -22.07 11.14
N SER A 12 -10.03 -23.02 10.21
CA SER A 12 -11.31 -23.68 9.97
C SER A 12 -11.82 -24.51 11.12
N GLN A 13 -10.92 -24.87 12.08
CA GLN A 13 -11.26 -25.71 13.22
C GLN A 13 -11.75 -24.93 14.44
N PHE A 14 -11.68 -23.60 14.43
CA PHE A 14 -12.09 -22.80 15.58
C PHE A 14 -13.59 -22.53 15.60
N GLU A 15 -14.23 -22.85 16.71
CA GLU A 15 -15.68 -22.66 16.91
C GLU A 15 -16.09 -21.19 16.74
N ILE A 16 -15.30 -20.26 17.25
CA ILE A 16 -15.56 -18.82 17.14
C ILE A 16 -15.64 -18.35 15.68
N LEU A 17 -15.03 -19.05 14.74
CA LEU A 17 -15.05 -18.73 13.29
C LEU A 17 -16.14 -19.53 12.53
N GLN A 18 -17.00 -20.28 13.21
CA GLN A 18 -18.12 -20.98 12.58
C GLN A 18 -19.41 -20.16 12.59
N GLN A 19 -19.46 -19.05 13.31
CA GLN A 19 -20.60 -18.14 13.33
C GLN A 19 -20.60 -17.22 12.11
N ASP A 20 -21.77 -16.72 11.75
CA ASP A 20 -21.89 -15.72 10.69
C ASP A 20 -21.49 -14.34 11.24
N PHE A 21 -20.71 -13.62 10.43
CA PHE A 21 -20.28 -12.25 10.76
C PHE A 21 -21.01 -11.28 9.85
N GLU A 22 -21.87 -10.42 10.44
CA GLU A 22 -22.59 -9.39 9.68
C GLU A 22 -21.72 -8.15 9.44
N ARG A 23 -20.85 -7.82 10.40
CA ARG A 23 -19.97 -6.65 10.32
C ARG A 23 -18.51 -7.08 10.39
N PRO A 24 -17.63 -6.40 9.66
CA PRO A 24 -16.20 -6.72 9.71
C PRO A 24 -15.59 -6.48 11.10
N GLN A 25 -16.15 -5.56 11.90
CA GLN A 25 -15.71 -5.32 13.27
C GLN A 25 -15.94 -6.53 14.19
N ASP A 26 -17.03 -7.27 13.97
CA ASP A 26 -17.34 -8.46 14.77
C ASP A 26 -16.32 -9.56 14.49
N LEU A 27 -15.90 -9.70 13.25
CA LEU A 27 -14.81 -10.60 12.88
C LEU A 27 -13.47 -10.14 13.48
N THR A 28 -13.16 -8.85 13.44
CA THR A 28 -11.94 -8.32 14.09
C THR A 28 -11.93 -8.63 15.59
N ALA A 29 -13.06 -8.44 16.29
CA ALA A 29 -13.18 -8.80 17.69
C ALA A 29 -12.93 -10.30 17.92
N ALA A 30 -13.44 -11.17 17.04
CA ALA A 30 -13.16 -12.61 17.10
C ALA A 30 -11.67 -12.91 16.90
N CYS A 31 -10.99 -12.26 15.97
CA CYS A 31 -9.54 -12.40 15.78
C CYS A 31 -8.77 -11.99 17.04
N LEU A 32 -9.09 -10.84 17.61
CA LEU A 32 -8.40 -10.28 18.78
C LEU A 32 -8.62 -11.10 20.05
N SER A 33 -9.69 -11.90 20.14
CA SER A 33 -9.91 -12.79 21.28
C SER A 33 -8.81 -13.85 21.43
N CYS A 34 -8.14 -14.22 20.34
CA CYS A 34 -7.00 -15.15 20.33
C CYS A 34 -5.68 -14.43 20.02
N HIS A 35 -5.68 -13.46 19.13
CA HIS A 35 -4.51 -12.67 18.75
C HIS A 35 -4.36 -11.43 19.63
N ASN A 36 -4.37 -11.63 20.94
CA ASN A 36 -4.22 -10.55 21.92
C ASN A 36 -2.91 -9.77 21.73
N LYS A 37 -2.91 -8.47 21.99
CA LYS A 37 -1.83 -7.51 21.79
C LYS A 37 -1.49 -7.20 20.33
N ARG A 38 -2.17 -7.79 19.34
CA ARG A 38 -1.95 -7.45 17.93
C ARG A 38 -2.59 -6.11 17.57
N ASP A 39 -3.65 -5.75 18.26
CA ASP A 39 -4.26 -4.42 18.27
C ASP A 39 -3.25 -3.33 18.65
N ASP A 40 -2.61 -3.44 19.84
CA ASP A 40 -1.60 -2.47 20.30
C ASP A 40 -0.47 -2.29 19.27
N GLU A 41 0.03 -3.39 18.72
CA GLU A 41 1.10 -3.38 17.72
C GLU A 41 0.67 -2.70 16.42
N LEU A 42 -0.52 -3.03 15.93
CA LEU A 42 -1.03 -2.51 14.67
C LEU A 42 -1.43 -1.04 14.80
N MET A 43 -2.06 -0.66 15.91
CA MET A 43 -2.43 0.72 16.22
C MET A 43 -1.22 1.63 16.40
N ALA A 44 -0.07 1.09 16.79
CA ALA A 44 1.18 1.83 16.83
C ALA A 44 1.83 2.02 15.43
N SER A 45 1.38 1.27 14.42
CA SER A 45 1.99 1.26 13.10
C SER A 45 1.66 2.50 12.26
N ALA A 46 2.53 2.79 11.27
CA ALA A 46 2.26 3.85 10.30
C ALA A 46 1.08 3.53 9.37
N HIS A 47 0.71 2.26 9.21
CA HIS A 47 -0.45 1.85 8.42
C HIS A 47 -1.78 2.21 9.09
N TRP A 48 -1.81 2.23 10.42
CA TRP A 48 -2.94 2.71 11.19
C TRP A 48 -2.94 4.22 11.35
N ARG A 49 -1.83 4.77 11.88
CA ARG A 49 -1.75 6.19 12.20
C ARG A 49 -1.66 7.09 10.97
N TRP A 50 -1.18 6.57 9.85
CA TRP A 50 -0.83 7.31 8.64
C TRP A 50 0.13 8.47 8.86
N GLU A 51 0.89 8.39 9.92
CA GLU A 51 1.94 9.33 10.28
C GLU A 51 3.06 8.62 11.03
N ARG A 52 4.22 9.21 11.04
CA ARG A 52 5.36 8.84 11.87
C ARG A 52 6.02 10.10 12.42
N GLU A 53 6.68 9.96 13.55
CA GLU A 53 7.54 11.00 14.05
C GLU A 53 8.73 11.21 13.10
N SER A 54 8.99 12.46 12.79
CA SER A 54 10.08 12.91 11.94
C SER A 54 10.82 14.04 12.62
N GLU A 55 12.14 13.95 12.66
CA GLU A 55 12.98 15.04 13.19
C GLU A 55 13.00 16.22 12.22
N LEU A 56 12.75 17.40 12.75
CA LEU A 56 12.89 18.62 11.98
C LEU A 56 14.38 18.97 11.79
N PRO A 57 14.77 19.49 10.61
CA PRO A 57 16.14 19.92 10.36
C PRO A 57 16.63 20.91 11.43
N ASN A 58 17.93 20.81 11.77
CA ASN A 58 18.61 21.69 12.72
C ASN A 58 18.11 21.61 14.18
N GLY A 59 17.66 20.45 14.61
CA GLY A 59 17.30 20.24 16.02
C GLY A 59 16.05 20.99 16.48
N ARG A 60 15.14 21.31 15.56
CA ARG A 60 13.88 22.02 15.89
C ARG A 60 12.84 21.16 16.59
N GLY A 61 13.18 19.93 16.96
CA GLY A 61 12.29 18.97 17.58
C GLY A 61 11.69 17.96 16.58
N THR A 62 10.69 17.22 17.02
CA THR A 62 9.99 16.19 16.24
C THR A 62 8.58 16.64 15.89
N VAL A 63 8.08 16.18 14.77
CA VAL A 63 6.70 16.36 14.32
C VAL A 63 6.16 15.03 13.79
N SER A 64 4.87 14.80 13.94
CA SER A 64 4.19 13.70 13.27
C SER A 64 3.83 14.08 11.84
N ILE A 65 4.41 13.40 10.86
CA ILE A 65 4.21 13.66 9.44
C ILE A 65 3.80 12.37 8.72
N GLY A 66 2.82 12.46 7.87
CA GLY A 66 2.36 11.37 7.03
C GLY A 66 1.17 11.72 6.16
N LYS A 67 0.58 10.73 5.54
CA LYS A 67 -0.55 10.91 4.63
C LYS A 67 -1.78 11.55 5.30
N LYS A 68 -1.91 11.40 6.61
CA LYS A 68 -2.98 11.99 7.42
C LYS A 68 -2.96 13.52 7.41
N ASN A 69 -1.77 14.11 7.45
CA ASN A 69 -1.59 15.55 7.68
C ASN A 69 -0.76 16.26 6.60
N LEU A 70 -0.35 15.56 5.55
CA LEU A 70 0.30 16.16 4.39
C LEU A 70 -0.64 16.18 3.18
N ILE A 71 -0.54 17.24 2.38
CA ILE A 71 -1.09 17.26 1.03
C ILE A 71 -0.26 16.29 0.20
N ASN A 72 -0.93 15.32 -0.42
CA ASN A 72 -0.25 14.44 -1.36
C ASN A 72 -0.04 15.14 -2.71
N ASN A 73 0.82 14.58 -3.55
CA ASN A 73 1.15 15.13 -4.87
C ASN A 73 0.00 15.07 -5.89
N TYR A 74 -1.19 14.66 -5.50
CA TYR A 74 -2.43 14.73 -6.27
C TYR A 74 -3.32 15.92 -5.88
N CYS A 75 -2.77 16.90 -5.18
CA CYS A 75 -3.47 18.09 -4.67
C CYS A 75 -4.69 17.80 -3.83
N ALA A 76 -4.74 16.64 -3.20
CA ALA A 76 -5.83 16.28 -2.34
C ALA A 76 -5.32 16.02 -0.93
N SER A 77 -5.88 16.70 0.04
CA SER A 77 -5.71 16.29 1.42
C SER A 77 -6.56 15.04 1.67
N ALA A 78 -6.06 14.14 2.51
CA ALA A 78 -6.82 12.97 2.91
C ALA A 78 -8.12 13.38 3.62
N GLU A 79 -8.10 14.40 4.47
CA GLU A 79 -9.25 14.91 5.20
C GLU A 79 -10.42 15.37 4.33
N SER A 80 -10.15 15.95 3.16
CA SER A 80 -11.20 16.41 2.23
C SER A 80 -11.68 15.31 1.29
N ASN A 81 -11.07 14.11 1.30
CA ASN A 81 -11.36 13.03 0.36
C ASN A 81 -11.46 11.66 1.07
N ASN A 82 -11.92 11.65 2.30
CA ASN A 82 -11.96 10.45 3.16
C ASN A 82 -12.59 9.25 2.46
N GLY A 83 -13.72 9.41 1.80
CA GLY A 83 -14.40 8.33 1.11
C GLY A 83 -13.51 7.54 0.16
N SER A 84 -12.63 8.23 -0.56
CA SER A 84 -11.73 7.61 -1.55
C SER A 84 -10.36 7.25 -0.97
N CYS A 85 -9.74 8.19 -0.23
CA CYS A 85 -8.39 8.03 0.28
C CYS A 85 -8.30 6.92 1.35
N MET A 86 -9.33 6.81 2.21
CA MET A 86 -9.34 5.87 3.32
C MET A 86 -9.55 4.40 2.90
N ARG A 87 -9.80 4.15 1.62
CA ARG A 87 -9.80 2.78 1.08
C ARG A 87 -8.50 2.03 1.37
N CYS A 88 -7.37 2.73 1.33
CA CYS A 88 -6.04 2.16 1.62
C CYS A 88 -5.66 2.20 3.10
N HIS A 89 -6.49 2.80 3.98
CA HIS A 89 -6.29 2.73 5.41
C HIS A 89 -6.63 1.33 5.93
N ILE A 90 -5.87 0.83 6.89
CA ILE A 90 -6.10 -0.48 7.48
C ILE A 90 -7.19 -0.45 8.57
N GLY A 91 -8.24 0.33 8.34
CA GLY A 91 -9.38 0.46 9.24
C GLY A 91 -10.69 0.61 8.49
N TYR A 92 -11.77 0.45 9.23
CA TYR A 92 -13.14 0.49 8.75
C TYR A 92 -13.81 1.82 9.05
N GLY A 93 -14.31 2.50 8.02
CA GLY A 93 -15.26 3.59 8.21
C GLY A 93 -14.67 4.94 8.62
N TRP A 94 -13.42 5.23 8.33
CA TRP A 94 -12.86 6.56 8.58
C TRP A 94 -13.43 7.59 7.59
N LYS A 95 -14.62 8.11 7.93
CA LYS A 95 -15.36 9.06 7.08
C LYS A 95 -15.00 10.51 7.36
N ASP A 96 -14.67 10.82 8.60
CA ASP A 96 -14.44 12.17 9.10
C ASP A 96 -13.68 12.16 10.42
N LYS A 97 -13.68 13.29 11.12
CA LYS A 97 -12.98 13.48 12.40
C LYS A 97 -13.59 12.71 13.57
N THR A 98 -14.74 12.08 13.40
CA THR A 98 -15.39 11.27 14.45
C THR A 98 -14.87 9.83 14.46
N PHE A 99 -13.98 9.48 13.54
CA PHE A 99 -13.37 8.16 13.52
C PHE A 99 -12.56 7.91 14.80
N ASP A 100 -12.89 6.84 15.48
CA ASP A 100 -12.21 6.45 16.71
C ASP A 100 -10.97 5.60 16.39
N PHE A 101 -9.79 6.20 16.59
CA PHE A 101 -8.50 5.51 16.43
C PHE A 101 -8.16 4.62 17.63
N GLU A 102 -8.88 4.72 18.74
CA GLU A 102 -8.63 3.92 19.93
C GLU A 102 -9.53 2.67 20.00
N ASP A 103 -10.50 2.54 19.09
CA ASP A 103 -11.33 1.33 19.00
C ASP A 103 -10.61 0.25 18.15
N PRO A 104 -10.09 -0.82 18.78
CA PRO A 104 -9.36 -1.87 18.08
C PRO A 104 -10.23 -2.68 17.13
N THR A 105 -11.56 -2.66 17.28
CA THR A 105 -12.46 -3.38 16.37
C THR A 105 -12.52 -2.73 14.99
N ASN A 106 -12.13 -1.47 14.88
CA ASN A 106 -11.99 -0.79 13.58
C ASN A 106 -10.76 -1.22 12.77
N LEU A 107 -9.88 -2.04 13.32
CA LEU A 107 -8.74 -2.60 12.58
C LEU A 107 -9.19 -3.60 11.51
N ASP A 108 -8.66 -3.45 10.31
CA ASP A 108 -8.92 -4.35 9.19
C ASP A 108 -7.77 -5.35 9.02
N CYS A 109 -7.90 -6.47 9.71
CA CYS A 109 -6.92 -7.56 9.64
C CYS A 109 -6.92 -8.23 8.26
N LEU A 110 -8.09 -8.30 7.62
CA LEU A 110 -8.29 -9.04 6.37
C LEU A 110 -7.57 -8.39 5.18
N VAL A 111 -7.44 -7.07 5.15
CA VAL A 111 -6.77 -6.39 4.03
C VAL A 111 -5.33 -6.87 3.83
N CYS A 112 -4.68 -7.35 4.90
CA CYS A 112 -3.34 -7.91 4.85
C CYS A 112 -3.32 -9.45 4.90
N HIS A 113 -4.30 -10.08 5.54
CA HIS A 113 -4.26 -11.50 5.86
C HIS A 113 -5.21 -12.38 5.03
N ASP A 114 -6.06 -11.82 4.19
CA ASP A 114 -6.88 -12.60 3.26
C ASP A 114 -6.02 -13.32 2.21
N ASN A 115 -6.03 -14.65 2.23
CA ASN A 115 -5.35 -15.49 1.24
C ASN A 115 -6.33 -16.08 0.20
N THR A 116 -7.61 -15.70 0.26
CA THR A 116 -8.60 -16.09 -0.75
C THR A 116 -8.61 -15.19 -1.98
N ASN A 117 -8.01 -14.01 -1.86
CA ASN A 117 -8.04 -12.93 -2.87
C ASN A 117 -9.47 -12.45 -3.20
N THR A 118 -10.42 -12.66 -2.28
CA THR A 118 -11.82 -12.25 -2.46
C THR A 118 -12.20 -11.01 -1.66
N TYR A 119 -11.41 -10.67 -0.64
CA TYR A 119 -11.66 -9.49 0.18
C TYR A 119 -11.38 -8.19 -0.57
N LYS A 120 -12.38 -7.30 -0.64
CA LYS A 120 -12.27 -6.01 -1.32
C LYS A 120 -12.94 -4.91 -0.54
N LYS A 121 -12.22 -3.81 -0.36
CA LYS A 121 -12.78 -2.57 0.19
C LYS A 121 -13.42 -1.74 -0.92
N ARG A 122 -14.63 -1.28 -0.70
CA ARG A 122 -15.43 -0.56 -1.68
C ARG A 122 -14.84 0.82 -2.02
N LYS A 123 -14.87 1.22 -3.28
CA LYS A 123 -14.54 2.59 -3.68
C LYS A 123 -15.51 3.59 -3.02
N GLY A 124 -15.01 4.68 -2.48
CA GLY A 124 -15.82 5.68 -1.79
C GLY A 124 -16.39 5.23 -0.43
N GLY A 125 -16.05 4.04 0.05
CA GLY A 125 -16.56 3.46 1.29
C GLY A 125 -15.82 3.86 2.56
N ALA A 126 -14.89 4.78 2.49
CA ALA A 126 -14.08 5.19 3.64
C ALA A 126 -13.40 4.00 4.35
N GLY A 127 -12.94 3.02 3.60
CA GLY A 127 -12.33 1.79 4.13
C GLY A 127 -13.30 0.66 4.44
N MET A 128 -14.60 0.85 4.29
CA MET A 128 -15.58 -0.24 4.45
C MET A 128 -15.63 -1.15 3.23
N PRO A 129 -15.75 -2.47 3.40
CA PRO A 129 -16.22 -3.37 2.34
C PRO A 129 -17.69 -3.12 1.98
N SER A 130 -18.19 -3.83 0.99
CA SER A 130 -19.60 -3.72 0.58
C SER A 130 -20.54 -4.39 1.58
N THR A 131 -21.74 -3.82 1.67
CA THR A 131 -22.90 -4.42 2.33
C THR A 131 -23.90 -4.90 1.26
N PRO A 132 -24.93 -5.69 1.60
CA PRO A 132 -25.93 -6.13 0.64
C PRO A 132 -26.58 -4.98 -0.15
N GLU A 133 -26.74 -3.79 0.49
CA GLU A 133 -27.41 -2.62 -0.11
C GLU A 133 -26.55 -1.90 -1.14
N ASN A 134 -25.23 -2.08 -1.12
CA ASN A 134 -24.31 -1.33 -1.96
C ASN A 134 -23.29 -2.19 -2.72
N ALA A 135 -23.48 -3.50 -2.69
CA ALA A 135 -22.63 -4.45 -3.42
C ALA A 135 -22.75 -4.29 -4.94
N THR A 136 -21.67 -4.54 -5.63
CA THR A 136 -21.58 -4.58 -7.09
C THR A 136 -20.78 -5.81 -7.52
N ALA A 137 -20.78 -6.13 -8.81
CA ALA A 137 -19.98 -7.25 -9.32
C ALA A 137 -18.47 -7.03 -9.09
N GLU A 138 -18.00 -5.80 -9.12
CA GLU A 138 -16.60 -5.44 -8.82
C GLU A 138 -16.29 -5.51 -7.32
N PHE A 139 -17.26 -5.15 -6.48
CA PHE A 139 -17.14 -5.11 -5.02
C PHE A 139 -18.30 -5.89 -4.38
N PRO A 140 -18.25 -7.22 -4.39
CA PRO A 140 -19.27 -8.05 -3.75
C PRO A 140 -19.22 -7.89 -2.22
N VAL A 141 -20.27 -8.35 -1.55
CA VAL A 141 -20.24 -8.54 -0.09
C VAL A 141 -19.21 -9.62 0.23
N PRO A 142 -18.25 -9.39 1.14
CA PRO A 142 -17.30 -10.42 1.52
C PRO A 142 -17.96 -11.60 2.23
N ASP A 143 -17.56 -12.81 1.90
CA ASP A 143 -17.84 -13.99 2.70
C ASP A 143 -16.84 -14.05 3.87
N TYR A 144 -17.18 -13.39 4.97
CA TYR A 144 -16.29 -13.29 6.12
C TYR A 144 -15.92 -14.64 6.71
N ASN A 145 -16.82 -15.63 6.68
CA ASN A 145 -16.54 -16.95 7.18
C ASN A 145 -15.52 -17.69 6.34
N TYR A 146 -15.69 -17.64 5.02
CA TYR A 146 -14.72 -18.24 4.10
C TYR A 146 -13.35 -17.58 4.23
N ILE A 147 -13.32 -16.26 4.25
CA ILE A 147 -12.05 -15.50 4.37
C ILE A 147 -11.37 -15.79 5.70
N ALA A 148 -12.09 -15.75 6.83
CA ALA A 148 -11.53 -15.98 8.17
C ALA A 148 -10.88 -17.36 8.32
N LYS A 149 -11.42 -18.37 7.66
CA LYS A 149 -10.88 -19.73 7.66
C LYS A 149 -9.63 -19.89 6.77
N ASN A 150 -9.40 -18.94 5.88
CA ASN A 150 -8.31 -18.97 4.90
C ASN A 150 -7.33 -17.79 5.06
N VAL A 151 -7.20 -17.27 6.26
CA VAL A 151 -6.20 -16.24 6.54
C VAL A 151 -4.79 -16.82 6.64
N GLY A 152 -3.80 -16.01 6.29
CA GLY A 152 -2.41 -16.44 6.31
C GLY A 152 -1.42 -15.29 6.32
N LYS A 153 -0.17 -15.56 5.92
CA LYS A 153 0.81 -14.51 5.71
C LYS A 153 0.38 -13.61 4.56
N PRO A 154 0.64 -12.29 4.66
CA PRO A 154 0.34 -11.36 3.58
C PRO A 154 0.97 -11.79 2.25
N LEU A 155 0.18 -11.76 1.20
CA LEU A 155 0.60 -12.05 -0.18
C LEU A 155 0.96 -10.75 -0.91
N LYS A 156 1.53 -10.86 -2.12
CA LYS A 156 1.80 -9.71 -2.99
C LYS A 156 0.52 -8.93 -3.29
N GLU A 157 -0.58 -9.65 -3.48
CA GLU A 157 -1.91 -9.13 -3.77
C GLU A 157 -2.42 -8.20 -2.66
N ASN A 158 -2.24 -8.59 -1.39
CA ASN A 158 -2.65 -7.79 -0.24
C ASN A 158 -1.92 -6.45 -0.20
N CYS A 159 -0.60 -6.47 -0.35
CA CYS A 159 0.20 -5.24 -0.39
C CYS A 159 -0.13 -4.40 -1.63
N GLY A 160 -0.23 -5.08 -2.79
CA GLY A 160 -0.50 -4.48 -4.09
C GLY A 160 -1.83 -3.75 -4.17
N PHE A 161 -2.86 -4.24 -3.45
CA PHE A 161 -4.16 -3.59 -3.39
C PHE A 161 -4.08 -2.09 -3.10
N CYS A 162 -3.17 -1.68 -2.21
CA CYS A 162 -2.94 -0.29 -1.87
C CYS A 162 -1.74 0.31 -2.59
N HIS A 163 -0.63 -0.43 -2.67
CA HIS A 163 0.65 0.11 -3.08
C HIS A 163 0.81 0.23 -4.60
N PHE A 164 0.21 -0.65 -5.39
CA PHE A 164 0.26 -0.53 -6.85
C PHE A 164 -0.54 0.67 -7.36
N HIS A 165 -1.61 1.04 -6.64
CA HIS A 165 -2.53 2.10 -7.01
C HIS A 165 -2.43 3.36 -6.15
N GLY A 166 -1.42 3.46 -5.32
CA GLY A 166 -1.26 4.55 -4.34
C GLY A 166 -1.26 5.95 -4.91
N GLY A 167 -1.12 6.07 -6.21
CA GLY A 167 -1.17 7.31 -6.96
C GLY A 167 -2.46 7.58 -7.73
N GLY A 168 -3.48 6.75 -7.57
CA GLY A 168 -4.76 6.88 -8.28
C GLY A 168 -4.87 6.01 -9.52
N GLY A 169 -3.84 5.26 -9.88
CA GLY A 169 -3.81 4.28 -10.96
C GLY A 169 -2.60 3.37 -10.83
N ASN A 170 -2.60 2.27 -11.59
CA ASN A 170 -1.49 1.34 -11.60
C ASN A 170 -0.20 2.04 -12.03
N ASN A 171 0.89 1.82 -11.32
CA ASN A 171 2.21 2.41 -11.56
C ASN A 171 2.29 3.95 -11.56
N VAL A 172 1.30 4.67 -11.06
CA VAL A 172 1.27 6.13 -11.13
C VAL A 172 2.35 6.78 -10.28
N LYS A 173 2.69 6.19 -9.13
CA LYS A 173 3.45 6.89 -8.10
C LYS A 173 4.92 6.50 -8.01
N HIS A 174 5.25 5.26 -8.30
CA HIS A 174 6.51 4.67 -7.87
C HIS A 174 7.31 3.94 -8.96
N GLY A 175 7.09 4.24 -10.24
CA GLY A 175 7.81 3.54 -11.29
C GLY A 175 7.43 2.06 -11.34
N ASP A 176 8.29 1.16 -10.94
CA ASP A 176 8.06 -0.28 -11.05
C ASP A 176 7.27 -0.90 -9.87
N LEU A 177 6.59 -0.12 -9.04
CA LEU A 177 5.68 -0.64 -8.02
C LEU A 177 4.26 -0.74 -8.59
N GLU A 178 3.98 -1.84 -9.28
CA GLU A 178 2.81 -2.04 -10.13
C GLU A 178 2.29 -3.48 -10.14
N GLU A 179 1.11 -3.69 -10.75
CA GLU A 179 0.46 -5.01 -10.85
C GLU A 179 1.32 -6.06 -11.60
N ALA A 180 2.18 -5.64 -12.52
CA ALA A 180 3.09 -6.56 -13.19
C ALA A 180 4.02 -7.31 -12.23
N MET A 181 4.24 -6.80 -11.01
CA MET A 181 5.05 -7.48 -9.99
C MET A 181 4.37 -8.71 -9.38
N LEU A 182 3.08 -8.92 -9.59
CA LEU A 182 2.37 -10.12 -9.12
C LEU A 182 2.91 -11.38 -9.79
N ASP A 183 3.21 -11.30 -11.07
CA ASP A 183 3.80 -12.39 -11.86
C ASP A 183 4.80 -11.84 -12.87
N CYS A 184 5.91 -11.32 -12.39
CA CYS A 184 6.90 -10.65 -13.23
C CYS A 184 7.98 -11.58 -13.75
N SER A 185 8.61 -11.17 -14.85
CA SER A 185 9.84 -11.78 -15.37
C SER A 185 11.07 -11.26 -14.62
N ARG A 186 12.22 -11.93 -14.83
CA ARG A 186 13.49 -11.49 -14.22
C ARG A 186 13.97 -10.13 -14.74
N GLU A 187 13.57 -9.75 -15.95
CA GLU A 187 13.87 -8.44 -16.51
C GLU A 187 13.15 -7.31 -15.78
N VAL A 188 11.97 -7.60 -15.23
CA VAL A 188 11.22 -6.65 -14.41
C VAL A 188 11.79 -6.58 -13.00
N ASP A 189 11.90 -7.73 -12.32
CA ASP A 189 12.48 -7.79 -10.98
C ASP A 189 13.09 -9.17 -10.70
N VAL A 190 14.39 -9.20 -10.42
CA VAL A 190 15.13 -10.45 -10.19
C VAL A 190 14.77 -11.14 -8.86
N HIS A 191 14.27 -10.39 -7.89
CA HIS A 191 13.91 -10.92 -6.58
C HIS A 191 12.48 -11.46 -6.57
N MET A 192 11.54 -10.72 -7.16
CA MET A 192 10.12 -11.06 -7.12
C MET A 192 9.67 -12.03 -8.22
N ALA A 193 10.47 -12.18 -9.28
CA ALA A 193 10.17 -13.13 -10.36
C ALA A 193 10.14 -14.57 -9.87
N LYS A 194 9.14 -15.36 -10.28
CA LYS A 194 9.08 -16.81 -9.99
C LYS A 194 10.30 -17.56 -10.51
N ALA A 195 10.82 -17.17 -11.67
CA ALA A 195 12.07 -17.69 -12.22
C ALA A 195 13.32 -17.06 -11.57
N GLY A 196 13.14 -16.15 -10.59
CA GLY A 196 14.16 -15.52 -9.77
C GLY A 196 14.25 -16.15 -8.39
N GLN A 197 14.01 -15.33 -7.36
CA GLN A 197 13.97 -15.75 -5.96
C GLN A 197 12.54 -16.00 -5.44
N ASP A 198 11.54 -15.65 -6.23
CA ASP A 198 10.11 -15.71 -5.87
C ASP A 198 9.79 -15.04 -4.51
N MET A 199 10.44 -13.93 -4.25
CA MET A 199 10.26 -13.16 -3.03
C MET A 199 8.94 -12.40 -3.05
N SER A 200 8.40 -12.14 -1.86
CA SER A 200 7.27 -11.24 -1.67
C SER A 200 7.71 -9.92 -1.05
N CYS A 201 6.77 -9.00 -0.91
CA CYS A 201 7.02 -7.69 -0.32
C CYS A 201 7.67 -7.80 1.08
N ASN A 202 7.20 -8.75 1.91
CA ASN A 202 7.65 -8.94 3.28
C ASN A 202 9.06 -9.53 3.38
N ASP A 203 9.64 -10.05 2.30
CA ASP A 203 11.00 -10.57 2.34
C ASP A 203 12.03 -9.44 2.33
N CYS A 204 11.64 -8.25 1.83
CA CYS A 204 12.43 -7.01 1.91
C CYS A 204 11.88 -6.05 2.97
N HIS A 205 10.56 -5.89 3.02
CA HIS A 205 9.87 -5.08 4.03
C HIS A 205 9.63 -5.92 5.28
N LEU A 206 10.73 -6.21 5.99
CA LEU A 206 10.69 -7.03 7.20
C LEU A 206 9.70 -6.45 8.21
N THR A 207 9.00 -7.32 8.89
CA THR A 207 7.95 -6.93 9.81
C THR A 207 8.23 -7.50 11.20
N GLU A 208 8.35 -6.62 12.17
CA GLU A 208 8.42 -6.99 13.57
C GLU A 208 7.26 -6.32 14.31
N ARG A 209 6.40 -7.14 14.95
CA ARG A 209 5.23 -6.63 15.70
C ARG A 209 4.41 -5.62 14.89
N HIS A 210 4.04 -5.97 13.67
CA HIS A 210 3.34 -5.12 12.70
C HIS A 210 4.05 -3.81 12.30
N ASN A 211 5.27 -3.56 12.79
CA ASN A 211 6.08 -2.47 12.31
C ASN A 211 6.83 -2.89 11.05
N ILE A 212 6.28 -2.58 9.90
CA ILE A 212 6.84 -2.92 8.59
C ILE A 212 7.94 -1.93 8.25
N THR A 213 9.12 -2.43 7.86
CA THR A 213 10.22 -1.57 7.43
C THR A 213 9.84 -0.78 6.19
N GLY A 214 10.17 0.50 6.16
CA GLY A 214 9.84 1.40 5.06
C GLY A 214 9.80 2.85 5.51
N ARG A 215 9.71 3.77 4.57
CA ARG A 215 9.55 5.19 4.87
C ARG A 215 8.08 5.53 5.06
N ALA A 216 7.78 6.50 5.93
CA ALA A 216 6.40 6.98 6.10
C ALA A 216 5.87 7.70 4.85
N TYR A 217 6.77 8.29 4.07
CA TYR A 217 6.50 8.93 2.79
C TYR A 217 7.77 8.93 1.93
N SER A 218 7.61 8.96 0.61
CA SER A 218 8.69 8.69 -0.36
C SER A 218 9.87 9.68 -0.29
N VAL A 219 9.63 10.90 0.16
CA VAL A 219 10.64 11.96 0.22
C VAL A 219 11.26 12.14 1.61
N SER A 220 10.95 11.27 2.57
CA SER A 220 11.54 11.34 3.90
C SER A 220 13.06 11.25 3.84
N SER A 221 13.74 12.22 4.45
CA SER A 221 15.19 12.23 4.59
C SER A 221 15.68 11.33 5.73
N GLU A 222 14.80 10.88 6.60
CA GLU A 222 15.15 10.03 7.72
C GLU A 222 15.61 8.65 7.27
N ASN A 223 16.62 8.15 7.95
CA ASN A 223 17.27 6.88 7.66
C ASN A 223 16.91 5.79 8.67
N ASN A 224 15.76 5.91 9.32
CA ASN A 224 15.25 4.93 10.26
C ASN A 224 14.28 3.96 9.59
N ASN A 225 14.08 2.79 10.18
CA ASN A 225 13.13 1.75 9.78
C ASN A 225 13.12 1.45 8.26
N ARG A 226 14.29 1.45 7.61
CA ARG A 226 14.39 1.25 6.16
C ARG A 226 14.49 -0.22 5.77
N ALA A 227 13.85 -0.58 4.65
CA ALA A 227 14.22 -1.75 3.89
C ALA A 227 15.48 -1.42 3.07
N THR A 228 16.58 -2.11 3.32
CA THR A 228 17.86 -1.87 2.65
C THR A 228 18.40 -3.14 2.00
N CYS A 229 19.21 -2.98 0.97
CA CYS A 229 19.84 -4.09 0.27
C CYS A 229 20.78 -4.88 1.21
N GLU A 230 21.39 -4.19 2.16
CA GLU A 230 22.34 -4.75 3.12
C GLU A 230 21.70 -5.70 4.15
N HIS A 231 20.37 -5.78 4.24
CA HIS A 231 19.71 -6.83 5.02
C HIS A 231 20.00 -8.23 4.50
N CYS A 232 20.26 -8.37 3.21
CA CYS A 232 20.56 -9.66 2.56
C CYS A 232 21.93 -9.65 1.86
N HIS A 233 22.36 -8.51 1.33
CA HIS A 233 23.63 -8.33 0.67
C HIS A 233 24.65 -7.72 1.62
N THR A 234 25.92 -8.09 1.47
CA THR A 234 26.99 -7.47 2.27
C THR A 234 27.20 -6.01 1.85
N SER A 235 27.87 -5.22 2.70
CA SER A 235 28.27 -3.85 2.37
C SER A 235 29.34 -3.78 1.28
N LYS A 236 29.93 -4.93 0.90
CA LYS A 236 30.94 -5.07 -0.16
C LYS A 236 30.54 -6.24 -1.06
N PRO A 237 29.47 -6.11 -1.86
CA PRO A 237 28.92 -7.22 -2.64
C PRO A 237 29.70 -7.53 -3.93
N HIS A 238 30.60 -6.64 -4.35
CA HIS A 238 31.36 -6.80 -5.59
C HIS A 238 32.77 -7.35 -5.29
N ASN A 239 33.31 -8.11 -6.22
CA ASN A 239 34.71 -8.54 -6.18
C ASN A 239 35.68 -7.46 -6.70
N ASP A 240 35.27 -6.20 -6.68
CA ASP A 240 36.03 -5.05 -7.15
C ASP A 240 36.02 -3.93 -6.10
N LYS A 241 37.20 -3.56 -5.61
CA LYS A 241 37.38 -2.57 -4.57
C LYS A 241 36.92 -1.16 -4.97
N VAL A 242 37.02 -0.82 -6.26
CA VAL A 242 36.62 0.50 -6.75
C VAL A 242 35.10 0.58 -6.80
N ILE A 243 34.42 -0.47 -7.26
CA ILE A 243 32.96 -0.54 -7.27
C ILE A 243 32.42 -0.53 -5.85
N ASP A 244 33.05 -1.25 -4.91
CA ASP A 244 32.64 -1.25 -3.50
C ASP A 244 32.79 0.12 -2.82
N LEU A 245 33.71 0.98 -3.27
CA LEU A 245 33.81 2.36 -2.79
C LEU A 245 32.61 3.22 -3.20
N HIS A 246 31.95 2.90 -4.32
CA HIS A 246 30.75 3.62 -4.76
C HIS A 246 29.59 3.44 -3.78
N ASN A 247 29.48 2.31 -3.11
CA ASN A 247 28.39 2.00 -2.17
C ASN A 247 28.26 3.02 -1.01
N HIS A 248 29.35 3.77 -0.72
CA HIS A 248 29.32 4.83 0.30
C HIS A 248 28.65 6.12 -0.17
N LYS A 249 28.50 6.31 -1.48
CA LYS A 249 28.06 7.59 -2.07
C LYS A 249 26.94 7.44 -3.10
N VAL A 250 26.83 6.27 -3.72
CA VAL A 250 25.88 5.98 -4.80
C VAL A 250 24.93 4.89 -4.32
N ALA A 251 23.63 5.12 -4.42
CA ALA A 251 22.63 4.11 -4.08
C ALA A 251 22.75 2.90 -5.03
N CYS A 252 22.57 1.70 -4.51
CA CYS A 252 22.64 0.46 -5.27
C CYS A 252 21.73 0.47 -6.51
N GLN A 253 20.54 1.05 -6.35
CA GLN A 253 19.53 1.18 -7.41
C GLN A 253 20.03 1.98 -8.61
N THR A 254 20.96 2.92 -8.44
CA THR A 254 21.51 3.73 -9.54
C THR A 254 22.15 2.87 -10.63
N CYS A 255 22.77 1.75 -10.25
CA CYS A 255 23.40 0.82 -11.17
C CYS A 255 22.55 -0.43 -11.43
N HIS A 256 21.83 -0.91 -10.39
CA HIS A 256 21.09 -2.18 -10.47
C HIS A 256 19.64 -2.00 -10.95
N ILE A 257 19.11 -0.77 -10.96
CA ILE A 257 17.79 -0.44 -11.53
C ILE A 257 17.98 0.76 -12.48
N PRO A 258 18.72 0.59 -13.61
CA PRO A 258 19.02 1.70 -14.51
C PRO A 258 17.80 2.17 -15.31
N VAL A 259 16.76 1.34 -15.41
CA VAL A 259 15.52 1.63 -16.12
C VAL A 259 14.35 1.24 -15.23
N TYR A 260 13.34 2.06 -15.17
CA TYR A 260 12.08 1.77 -14.49
C TYR A 260 10.89 2.07 -15.41
N ALA A 261 9.64 1.84 -14.94
CA ALA A 261 8.42 1.83 -15.78
C ALA A 261 8.53 0.80 -16.92
N LYS A 262 9.05 -0.39 -16.57
CA LYS A 262 9.44 -1.42 -17.54
C LYS A 262 8.25 -2.09 -18.23
N VAL A 263 7.11 -2.16 -17.58
CA VAL A 263 5.90 -2.78 -18.13
C VAL A 263 4.83 -1.75 -18.38
N ASN A 264 4.42 -1.02 -17.33
CA ASN A 264 3.43 0.04 -17.47
C ASN A 264 4.08 1.41 -17.28
N PRO A 265 3.59 2.43 -18.01
CA PRO A 265 4.09 3.79 -17.85
C PRO A 265 3.80 4.33 -16.45
N THR A 266 4.68 5.23 -15.98
CA THR A 266 4.50 5.97 -14.74
C THR A 266 4.26 7.45 -15.02
N VAL A 267 3.76 8.20 -14.02
CA VAL A 267 3.55 9.62 -14.17
C VAL A 267 4.86 10.38 -13.96
N MET A 268 5.32 11.05 -15.00
CA MET A 268 6.58 11.80 -14.99
C MET A 268 6.39 13.30 -14.86
N TYR A 269 5.22 13.80 -15.21
CA TYR A 269 5.00 15.21 -15.38
C TYR A 269 3.59 15.64 -14.93
N TRP A 270 3.50 16.77 -14.25
CA TRP A 270 2.25 17.40 -13.83
C TRP A 270 2.17 18.82 -14.38
N ASP A 271 1.08 19.14 -15.02
CA ASP A 271 0.74 20.50 -15.40
C ASP A 271 -0.50 20.98 -14.62
N TRP A 272 -0.27 21.87 -13.70
CA TRP A 272 -1.32 22.40 -12.84
C TRP A 272 -2.01 23.66 -13.43
N SER A 273 -1.54 24.18 -14.58
CA SER A 273 -2.07 25.39 -15.20
C SER A 273 -3.54 25.25 -15.60
N VAL A 274 -4.00 24.03 -15.82
CA VAL A 274 -5.38 23.71 -16.20
C VAL A 274 -6.21 23.09 -15.06
N ALA A 275 -5.66 23.07 -13.85
CA ALA A 275 -6.38 22.51 -12.69
C ALA A 275 -7.63 23.33 -12.35
N GLY A 276 -8.67 22.64 -11.92
CA GLY A 276 -9.93 23.29 -11.50
C GLY A 276 -10.87 23.67 -12.62
N ARG A 277 -10.58 23.31 -13.88
CA ARG A 277 -11.49 23.57 -14.99
C ARG A 277 -12.75 22.71 -14.88
N THR A 278 -13.88 23.36 -15.12
CA THR A 278 -15.19 22.71 -15.15
C THR A 278 -15.91 23.02 -16.45
N ASP A 279 -16.86 22.19 -16.84
CA ASP A 279 -17.81 22.47 -17.90
C ASP A 279 -18.86 23.51 -17.45
N GLU A 280 -19.78 23.84 -18.34
CA GLU A 280 -20.87 24.79 -18.07
C GLU A 280 -21.85 24.35 -16.97
N ASN A 281 -21.85 23.06 -16.63
CA ASN A 281 -22.65 22.43 -15.57
C ASN A 281 -21.89 22.30 -14.24
N GLY A 282 -20.63 22.74 -14.19
CA GLY A 282 -19.77 22.64 -13.00
C GLY A 282 -19.11 21.28 -12.81
N ASN A 283 -19.19 20.37 -13.78
CA ASN A 283 -18.52 19.08 -13.68
C ASN A 283 -17.04 19.19 -14.06
N PRO A 284 -16.13 18.46 -13.38
CA PRO A 284 -14.73 18.45 -13.73
C PRO A 284 -14.48 17.95 -15.15
N ILE A 285 -13.67 18.68 -15.92
CA ILE A 285 -13.27 18.29 -17.27
C ILE A 285 -12.16 17.25 -17.18
N THR A 286 -12.36 16.10 -17.83
CA THR A 286 -11.37 15.04 -17.98
C THR A 286 -11.27 14.66 -19.45
N GLU A 287 -10.04 14.61 -19.98
CA GLU A 287 -9.77 14.23 -21.36
C GLU A 287 -8.88 12.98 -21.40
N TYR A 288 -9.11 12.15 -22.42
CA TYR A 288 -8.23 11.03 -22.77
C TYR A 288 -7.36 11.45 -23.94
N ASP A 289 -6.06 11.30 -23.77
CA ASP A 289 -5.10 11.47 -24.85
C ASP A 289 -4.91 10.13 -25.58
N VAL A 290 -4.99 10.14 -26.90
CA VAL A 290 -4.85 8.93 -27.72
C VAL A 290 -3.45 8.34 -27.73
N ASN A 291 -2.44 9.15 -27.42
CA ASN A 291 -1.03 8.73 -27.36
C ASN A 291 -0.60 8.36 -25.93
N HIS A 292 -1.35 8.79 -24.94
CA HIS A 292 -1.14 8.52 -23.52
C HIS A 292 -2.41 7.91 -22.97
N LYS A 293 -2.33 7.12 -21.93
CA LYS A 293 -3.51 6.41 -21.42
C LYS A 293 -4.65 7.37 -21.04
N TYR A 294 -4.34 8.49 -20.43
CA TYR A 294 -5.30 9.57 -20.15
C TYR A 294 -4.61 10.84 -19.64
N SER A 295 -5.30 11.95 -19.75
CA SER A 295 -4.94 13.21 -19.10
C SER A 295 -6.13 13.76 -18.31
N TYR A 296 -5.84 14.45 -17.23
CA TYR A 296 -6.86 15.13 -16.41
C TYR A 296 -6.70 16.64 -16.56
N LEU A 297 -7.79 17.31 -16.93
CA LEU A 297 -7.87 18.78 -17.04
C LEU A 297 -8.82 19.36 -15.99
N SER A 298 -8.84 18.77 -14.80
CA SER A 298 -9.73 19.15 -13.72
C SER A 298 -8.93 19.61 -12.49
N ILE A 299 -9.47 19.41 -11.31
CA ILE A 299 -8.83 19.77 -10.04
C ILE A 299 -7.43 19.16 -9.82
N LYS A 300 -7.06 18.14 -10.57
CA LYS A 300 -5.75 17.48 -10.49
C LYS A 300 -4.74 18.00 -11.51
N GLY A 301 -5.12 18.95 -12.35
CA GLY A 301 -4.30 19.38 -13.46
C GLY A 301 -4.20 18.32 -14.56
N ARG A 302 -3.19 18.46 -15.40
CA ARG A 302 -2.90 17.54 -16.49
C ARG A 302 -1.82 16.57 -16.09
N PHE A 303 -2.08 15.26 -16.25
CA PHE A 303 -1.08 14.19 -16.09
C PHE A 303 -0.63 13.72 -17.47
N VAL A 304 0.66 13.63 -17.64
CA VAL A 304 1.26 13.03 -18.84
C VAL A 304 1.94 11.76 -18.41
N TRP A 305 1.62 10.70 -19.11
CA TRP A 305 2.23 9.39 -18.92
C TRP A 305 3.40 9.23 -19.86
N ASP A 306 4.48 8.67 -19.39
CA ASP A 306 5.62 8.34 -20.20
C ASP A 306 5.92 6.84 -20.09
N ASP A 307 6.21 6.23 -21.22
CA ASP A 307 6.66 4.86 -21.35
C ASP A 307 8.18 4.84 -21.40
N HIS A 308 8.80 3.93 -20.70
CA HIS A 308 10.23 3.65 -20.83
C HIS A 308 11.18 4.77 -20.36
N VAL A 309 11.03 5.24 -19.15
CA VAL A 309 11.98 6.17 -18.53
C VAL A 309 13.10 5.43 -17.79
#